data_e30146a5bf1963a381041d6aea47edbe
#
_entry.id   e30146a5bf1963a381041d6aea47edbe
#
_cell.length_a   1.000
_cell.length_b   1.000
_cell.length_c   1.000
_cell.angle_alpha   90.00
_cell.angle_beta   90.00
_cell.angle_gamma   90.00
#
_symmetry.space_group_name_H-M   'P 1'
#
loop_
_entity.id
_entity.type
_entity.pdbx_description
1 polymer ?
#
loop_
_entity_poly.entity_id
_entity_poly.type
_entity_poly.pdbx_seq_one_letter_code
_entity_poly.pdbx_strand_id
1 'polypeptide(L)'
;MTITIYSTSICAACHTLTQWLDSQGQPYSKKITDEDPAAMEEFMRVNDGMVGVPFTVITADDGTVTKISGYDQAKFKAAIGLA
;
A
#
# COMPACT_ATOMS: atom_id res chain seq x y z
N MET A 1 -10.52 7.88 4.62
CA MET A 1 -9.21 7.19 4.61
C MET A 1 -8.87 6.77 3.19
N THR A 2 -7.65 7.04 2.78
CA THR A 2 -7.15 6.69 1.44
C THR A 2 -6.01 5.70 1.58
N ILE A 3 -6.08 4.58 0.86
CA ILE A 3 -5.03 3.55 0.85
C ILE A 3 -4.49 3.45 -0.56
N THR A 4 -3.20 3.68 -0.74
CA THR A 4 -2.51 3.55 -2.02
C THR A 4 -1.43 2.48 -1.90
N ILE A 5 -1.49 1.47 -2.75
CA ILE A 5 -0.54 0.34 -2.74
C ILE A 5 0.31 0.43 -4.01
N TYR A 6 1.63 0.52 -3.81
CA TYR A 6 2.58 0.45 -4.91
C TYR A 6 3.08 -0.98 -5.02
N SER A 7 2.90 -1.58 -6.18
CA SER A 7 3.26 -2.98 -6.42
C SER A 7 3.94 -3.14 -7.78
N THR A 8 4.34 -4.35 -8.10
CA THR A 8 4.83 -4.71 -9.42
C THR A 8 3.92 -5.75 -10.05
N SER A 9 4.08 -6.00 -11.35
CA SER A 9 3.28 -6.99 -12.09
C SER A 9 3.50 -8.41 -11.58
N ILE A 10 4.66 -8.68 -10.96
CA ILE A 10 4.99 -9.98 -10.38
C ILE A 10 5.29 -9.78 -8.90
N CYS A 11 4.27 -9.92 -8.05
CA CYS A 11 4.43 -9.72 -6.62
C CYS A 11 3.40 -10.54 -5.86
N ALA A 12 3.82 -11.69 -5.33
CA ALA A 12 2.93 -12.57 -4.56
C ALA A 12 2.43 -11.91 -3.27
N ALA A 13 3.32 -11.19 -2.56
CA ALA A 13 2.94 -10.50 -1.32
C ALA A 13 1.93 -9.38 -1.58
N CYS A 14 2.05 -8.68 -2.72
CA CYS A 14 1.08 -7.66 -3.11
C CYS A 14 -0.30 -8.27 -3.34
N HIS A 15 -0.35 -9.43 -3.98
CA HIS A 15 -1.59 -10.15 -4.21
C HIS A 15 -2.24 -10.59 -2.89
N THR A 16 -1.44 -11.13 -1.97
CA THR A 16 -1.91 -11.52 -0.63
C THR A 16 -2.49 -10.32 0.12
N LEU A 17 -1.80 -9.17 0.07
CA LEU A 17 -2.27 -7.95 0.70
C LEU A 17 -3.61 -7.49 0.14
N THR A 18 -3.75 -7.44 -1.18
CA THR A 18 -5.00 -6.97 -1.80
C THR A 18 -6.15 -7.92 -1.53
N GLN A 19 -5.90 -9.23 -1.54
CA GLN A 19 -6.93 -10.21 -1.16
C GLN A 19 -7.40 -10.01 0.27
N TRP A 20 -6.47 -9.73 1.19
CA TRP A 20 -6.83 -9.48 2.59
C TRP A 20 -7.66 -8.21 2.73
N LEU A 21 -7.27 -7.12 2.06
CA LEU A 21 -8.04 -5.86 2.08
C LEU A 21 -9.44 -6.05 1.50
N ASP A 22 -9.55 -6.82 0.41
CA ASP A 22 -10.85 -7.15 -0.17
C ASP A 22 -11.73 -7.91 0.83
N SER A 23 -11.15 -8.86 1.57
CA SER A 23 -11.88 -9.61 2.59
C SER A 23 -12.37 -8.74 3.74
N GLN A 24 -11.69 -7.62 4.00
CA GLN A 24 -12.08 -6.65 5.03
C GLN A 24 -13.06 -5.59 4.49
N GLY A 25 -13.40 -5.66 3.21
CA GLY A 25 -14.24 -4.63 2.59
C GLY A 25 -13.57 -3.27 2.51
N GLN A 26 -12.24 -3.23 2.51
CA GLN A 26 -11.47 -1.99 2.57
C GLN A 26 -11.06 -1.53 1.18
N PRO A 27 -11.57 -0.39 0.69
CA PRO A 27 -11.18 0.14 -0.62
C PRO A 27 -9.72 0.60 -0.63
N TYR A 28 -9.08 0.44 -1.78
CA TYR A 28 -7.69 0.87 -1.99
C TYR A 28 -7.47 1.19 -3.48
N SER A 29 -6.40 1.94 -3.76
CA SER A 29 -5.90 2.15 -5.11
C SER A 29 -4.59 1.37 -5.27
N LYS A 30 -4.44 0.67 -6.38
CA LYS A 30 -3.24 -0.11 -6.67
C LYS A 30 -2.53 0.49 -7.86
N LYS A 31 -1.23 0.76 -7.71
CA LYS A 31 -0.38 1.34 -8.75
C LYS A 31 0.76 0.38 -9.08
N ILE A 32 0.89 0.02 -10.35
CA ILE A 32 1.86 -0.97 -10.83
C ILE A 32 3.09 -0.22 -11.35
N THR A 33 4.16 -0.21 -10.57
CA THR A 33 5.32 0.64 -10.83
C THR A 33 6.16 0.20 -12.03
N ASP A 34 6.17 -1.08 -12.35
CA ASP A 34 6.92 -1.60 -13.51
C ASP A 34 6.15 -1.50 -14.84
N GLU A 35 4.89 -1.10 -14.79
CA GLU A 35 4.06 -0.93 -15.99
C GLU A 35 3.67 0.53 -16.23
N ASP A 36 3.70 1.36 -15.18
CA ASP A 36 3.26 2.75 -15.24
C ASP A 36 4.39 3.67 -14.77
N PRO A 37 5.03 4.42 -15.70
CA PRO A 37 6.11 5.34 -15.32
C PRO A 37 5.68 6.41 -14.30
N ALA A 38 4.45 6.88 -14.37
CA ALA A 38 3.93 7.85 -13.40
C ALA A 38 3.82 7.24 -12.00
N ALA A 39 3.42 5.97 -11.92
CA ALA A 39 3.37 5.25 -10.64
C ALA A 39 4.77 5.06 -10.05
N MET A 40 5.76 4.72 -10.87
CA MET A 40 7.15 4.59 -10.43
C MET A 40 7.68 5.93 -9.91
N GLU A 41 7.42 7.02 -10.63
CA GLU A 41 7.86 8.35 -10.20
C GLU A 41 7.25 8.72 -8.86
N GLU A 42 5.95 8.48 -8.69
CA GLU A 42 5.25 8.73 -7.43
C GLU A 42 5.82 7.88 -6.30
N PHE A 43 6.06 6.60 -6.54
CA PHE A 43 6.68 5.69 -5.58
C PHE A 43 8.04 6.22 -5.12
N MET A 44 8.88 6.66 -6.05
CA MET A 44 10.20 7.18 -5.71
C MET A 44 10.14 8.45 -4.86
N ARG A 45 9.05 9.21 -4.95
CA ARG A 45 8.86 10.40 -4.12
C ARG A 45 8.41 10.09 -2.70
N VAL A 46 7.68 8.99 -2.50
CA VAL A 46 7.04 8.69 -1.22
C VAL A 46 7.67 7.53 -0.46
N ASN A 47 8.60 6.80 -1.08
CA ASN A 47 9.09 5.54 -0.53
C ASN A 47 10.08 5.70 0.63
N ASP A 48 10.55 6.91 0.93
CA ASP A 48 11.49 7.18 2.04
C ASP A 48 12.73 6.30 2.00
N GLY A 49 13.23 6.00 0.79
CA GLY A 49 14.40 5.15 0.59
C GLY A 49 14.10 3.65 0.59
N MET A 50 12.87 3.25 0.80
CA MET A 50 12.46 1.84 0.73
C MET A 50 12.20 1.45 -0.72
N VAL A 51 12.75 0.29 -1.14
CA VAL A 51 12.67 -0.16 -2.54
C VAL A 51 11.79 -1.39 -2.73
N GLY A 52 11.37 -2.04 -1.66
CA GLY A 52 10.57 -3.26 -1.74
C GLY A 52 9.09 -2.99 -2.00
N VAL A 53 8.42 -3.97 -2.56
CA VAL A 53 6.96 -3.95 -2.76
C VAL A 53 6.35 -5.15 -2.02
N PRO A 54 5.08 -5.07 -1.59
CA PRO A 54 4.21 -3.91 -1.65
C PRO A 54 4.68 -2.78 -0.74
N PHE A 55 4.47 -1.54 -1.16
CA PHE A 55 4.67 -0.37 -0.32
C PHE A 55 3.35 0.38 -0.25
N THR A 56 2.85 0.64 0.95
CA THR A 56 1.50 1.19 1.14
C THR A 56 1.55 2.53 1.87
N VAL A 57 0.80 3.49 1.35
CA VAL A 57 0.60 4.79 1.98
C VAL A 57 -0.87 4.88 2.40
N ILE A 58 -1.11 5.05 3.68
CA ILE A 58 -2.46 5.19 4.24
C ILE A 58 -2.60 6.61 4.80
N THR A 59 -3.59 7.34 4.27
CA THR A 59 -3.90 8.69 4.75
C THR A 59 -5.24 8.63 5.47
N ALA A 60 -5.23 8.91 6.76
CA ALA A 60 -6.45 8.97 7.57
C ALA A 60 -7.24 10.25 7.29
N ASP A 61 -8.49 10.28 7.74
CA ASP A 61 -9.38 11.43 7.54
C ASP A 61 -8.85 12.70 8.21
N ASP A 62 -8.06 12.57 9.27
CA ASP A 62 -7.44 13.70 9.97
C ASP A 62 -6.13 14.17 9.32
N GLY A 63 -5.72 13.55 8.22
CA GLY A 63 -4.49 13.86 7.51
C GLY A 63 -3.26 13.08 7.97
N THR A 64 -3.38 12.21 8.96
CA THR A 64 -2.27 11.37 9.42
C THR A 64 -1.86 10.40 8.31
N VAL A 65 -0.56 10.34 8.01
CA VAL A 65 0.00 9.47 6.98
C VAL A 65 0.78 8.34 7.63
N THR A 66 0.45 7.11 7.26
CA THR A 66 1.15 5.91 7.70
C THR A 66 1.71 5.18 6.48
N LYS A 67 2.99 4.84 6.51
CA LYS A 67 3.67 4.12 5.43
C LYS A 67 4.07 2.74 5.92
N ILE A 68 3.70 1.71 5.16
CA ILE A 68 3.95 0.32 5.54
C ILE A 68 4.69 -0.37 4.41
N SER A 69 5.87 -0.92 4.70
CA SER A 69 6.65 -1.70 3.75
C SER A 69 6.33 -3.18 3.94
N GLY A 70 6.00 -3.86 2.85
CA GLY A 70 5.66 -5.27 2.86
C GLY A 70 4.23 -5.53 3.34
N TYR A 71 3.91 -6.82 3.54
CA TYR A 71 2.62 -7.22 4.06
C TYR A 71 2.77 -7.56 5.55
N ASP A 72 2.33 -6.65 6.40
CA ASP A 72 2.32 -6.83 7.85
C ASP A 72 0.89 -6.58 8.33
N GLN A 73 0.15 -7.66 8.53
CA GLN A 73 -1.27 -7.60 8.87
C GLN A 73 -1.52 -6.81 10.17
N ALA A 74 -0.65 -6.95 11.17
CA ALA A 74 -0.82 -6.24 12.43
C ALA A 74 -0.70 -4.72 12.23
N LYS A 75 0.26 -4.28 11.41
CA LYS A 75 0.42 -2.85 11.10
C LYS A 75 -0.76 -2.32 10.31
N PHE A 76 -1.27 -3.09 9.35
CA PHE A 76 -2.46 -2.70 8.59
C PHE A 76 -3.68 -2.60 9.49
N LYS A 77 -3.90 -3.55 10.37
CA LYS A 77 -5.03 -3.50 11.32
C LYS A 77 -4.98 -2.25 12.18
N ALA A 78 -3.80 -1.93 12.72
CA ALA A 78 -3.62 -0.74 13.54
C ALA A 78 -3.90 0.55 12.73
N ALA A 79 -3.38 0.61 11.50
CA ALA A 79 -3.49 1.81 10.67
C ALA A 79 -4.92 2.07 10.18
N ILE A 80 -5.68 1.02 9.87
CA ILE A 80 -7.05 1.15 9.35
C ILE A 80 -8.12 1.05 10.45
N GLY A 81 -7.72 0.90 11.71
CA GLY A 81 -8.63 0.90 12.84
C GLY A 81 -9.35 -0.41 13.11
N LEU A 82 -8.84 -1.51 12.59
CA LEU A 82 -9.39 -2.84 12.90
C LEU A 82 -8.78 -3.35 14.20
N ALA A 83 -9.65 -3.79 15.09
CA ALA A 83 -9.22 -4.33 16.38
C ALA A 83 -8.66 -5.75 16.22
#